data_283aba2c1284508fff841c2aee106aac
#
_entry.id   283aba2c1284508fff841c2aee106aac
#
_cell.length_a   1.000
_cell.length_b   1.000
_cell.length_c   1.000
_cell.angle_alpha   90.00
_cell.angle_beta   90.00
_cell.angle_gamma   90.00
#
_symmetry.space_group_name_H-M   'P 1'
#
loop_
_entity.id
_entity.type
_entity.pdbx_description
1 polymer ?
#
loop_
_entity_poly.entity_id
_entity_poly.type
_entity_poly.pdbx_seq_one_letter_code
_entity_poly.pdbx_strand_id
1 'polypeptide(L)'
;MRCTKLPNSMALLLLLSLLVSCSPAPLINPNGLIAITENVFVIPDNFVRLVPNVGIIVGSEATLVIDTGLGLANGKTVQDAVDSVSDNETLYVVITHHHPEHSLGVDGLSNDAVFIASEAQAQEMLNGEQIKRVANRSSTHRDLIGDSQYPVPDETFQKSMELNLGGISVELISVGPLHTKGDVIIHIKEESVLFSGDIVMGEIIPSVDAENGSFEQWSKTLAYLDQLNANFIVGSHGSVGGPELIGIWQDLISEMVLSFEETVTNGDSESRSIQMVMDSLSDKYPTWRNDDRRMRNALAVVQRSNITREQENSQ
;
A
#
# COMPACT_ATOMS: atom_id res chain seq x y z
N MET A 1 -14.16 82.23 -26.36
CA MET A 1 -14.95 81.62 -27.44
C MET A 1 -14.80 80.08 -27.33
N ARG A 2 -15.92 79.45 -27.13
CA ARG A 2 -16.26 78.02 -27.15
C ARG A 2 -15.21 76.97 -26.77
N CYS A 3 -15.35 76.48 -25.51
CA CYS A 3 -14.90 75.19 -25.05
C CYS A 3 -15.68 74.10 -25.78
N THR A 4 -14.99 73.06 -26.28
CA THR A 4 -15.57 71.79 -26.66
C THR A 4 -15.03 70.72 -25.73
N LYS A 5 -15.90 70.10 -24.95
CA LYS A 5 -15.65 68.99 -24.07
C LYS A 5 -15.44 67.72 -24.89
N LEU A 6 -14.40 66.94 -24.62
CA LEU A 6 -14.24 65.58 -25.06
C LEU A 6 -14.86 64.61 -24.03
N PRO A 7 -15.44 63.50 -24.43
CA PRO A 7 -16.10 62.57 -23.53
C PRO A 7 -15.09 61.58 -22.91
N ASN A 8 -15.28 61.33 -21.61
CA ASN A 8 -14.60 60.31 -20.84
C ASN A 8 -14.96 58.91 -21.40
N SER A 9 -14.01 58.23 -22.01
CA SER A 9 -14.08 56.80 -22.26
C SER A 9 -13.56 56.08 -21.02
N MET A 10 -14.47 55.50 -20.28
CA MET A 10 -14.20 54.58 -19.18
C MET A 10 -13.79 53.27 -19.76
N ALA A 11 -12.49 52.98 -19.84
CA ALA A 11 -11.96 51.70 -20.18
C ALA A 11 -12.19 50.74 -19.02
N LEU A 12 -13.13 49.84 -19.16
CA LEU A 12 -13.36 48.71 -18.23
C LEU A 12 -12.26 47.67 -18.44
N LEU A 13 -11.21 47.72 -17.57
CA LEU A 13 -10.22 46.64 -17.48
C LEU A 13 -10.89 45.41 -16.86
N LEU A 14 -11.28 44.46 -17.71
CA LEU A 14 -11.56 43.09 -17.25
C LEU A 14 -10.24 42.47 -16.77
N LEU A 15 -10.02 42.43 -15.45
CA LEU A 15 -9.05 41.53 -14.84
C LEU A 15 -9.57 40.10 -14.97
N LEU A 16 -9.11 39.39 -15.99
CA LEU A 16 -9.19 37.95 -16.06
C LEU A 16 -8.22 37.41 -14.99
N SER A 17 -8.72 37.11 -13.80
CA SER A 17 -7.99 36.32 -12.81
C SER A 17 -7.85 34.90 -13.38
N LEU A 18 -6.70 34.62 -13.96
CA LEU A 18 -6.25 33.24 -14.20
C LEU A 18 -6.12 32.58 -12.84
N LEU A 19 -7.14 31.84 -12.45
CA LEU A 19 -7.03 30.86 -11.38
C LEU A 19 -6.08 29.76 -11.90
N VAL A 20 -4.79 29.94 -11.64
CA VAL A 20 -3.83 28.85 -11.76
C VAL A 20 -4.23 27.85 -10.69
N SER A 21 -4.97 26.81 -11.10
CA SER A 21 -5.19 25.64 -10.26
C SER A 21 -3.83 25.02 -10.03
N CYS A 22 -3.24 25.27 -8.86
CA CYS A 22 -2.00 24.62 -8.47
C CYS A 22 -2.38 23.19 -8.06
N SER A 23 -2.29 22.25 -8.99
CA SER A 23 -2.40 20.83 -8.65
C SER A 23 -1.30 20.50 -7.63
N PRO A 24 -1.60 19.73 -6.58
CA PRO A 24 -0.57 19.29 -5.64
C PRO A 24 0.50 18.52 -6.40
N ALA A 25 1.76 18.74 -6.02
CA ALA A 25 2.87 18.01 -6.62
C ALA A 25 2.76 16.51 -6.23
N PRO A 26 3.05 15.57 -7.15
CA PRO A 26 3.07 14.16 -6.83
C PRO A 26 4.13 13.86 -5.77
N LEU A 27 3.85 12.92 -4.88
CA LEU A 27 4.79 12.47 -3.85
C LEU A 27 5.78 11.43 -4.39
N ILE A 28 5.37 10.68 -5.42
CA ILE A 28 6.22 9.69 -6.08
C ILE A 28 7.25 10.42 -6.96
N ASN A 29 8.50 9.98 -6.89
CA ASN A 29 9.59 10.53 -7.69
C ASN A 29 10.07 9.52 -8.73
N PRO A 30 9.68 9.66 -10.02
CA PRO A 30 10.08 8.71 -11.07
C PRO A 30 11.58 8.72 -11.36
N ASN A 31 12.28 9.82 -11.04
CA ASN A 31 13.74 9.90 -11.20
C ASN A 31 14.49 9.04 -10.16
N GLY A 32 13.77 8.46 -9.19
CA GLY A 32 14.30 7.52 -8.21
C GLY A 32 14.07 6.05 -8.56
N LEU A 33 13.62 5.74 -9.79
CA LEU A 33 13.39 4.37 -10.26
C LEU A 33 14.65 3.51 -10.10
N ILE A 34 14.51 2.36 -9.43
CA ILE A 34 15.60 1.43 -9.13
C ILE A 34 15.32 0.13 -9.88
N ALA A 35 16.29 -0.35 -10.67
CA ALA A 35 16.26 -1.70 -11.23
C ALA A 35 16.63 -2.71 -10.15
N ILE A 36 15.71 -3.63 -9.83
CA ILE A 36 15.94 -4.77 -8.92
C ILE A 36 16.57 -5.92 -9.73
N THR A 37 16.03 -6.16 -10.93
CA THR A 37 16.58 -7.10 -11.90
C THR A 37 16.53 -6.44 -13.29
N GLU A 38 16.79 -7.20 -14.36
CA GLU A 38 16.69 -6.69 -15.73
C GLU A 38 15.25 -6.26 -16.07
N ASN A 39 14.25 -6.94 -15.53
CA ASN A 39 12.84 -6.78 -15.89
C ASN A 39 11.97 -6.21 -14.74
N VAL A 40 12.52 -6.07 -13.54
CA VAL A 40 11.77 -5.59 -12.37
C VAL A 40 12.35 -4.29 -11.85
N PHE A 41 11.52 -3.27 -11.81
CA PHE A 41 11.86 -1.93 -11.36
C PHE A 41 10.97 -1.54 -10.17
N VAL A 42 11.48 -0.67 -9.31
CA VAL A 42 10.75 -0.13 -8.16
C VAL A 42 10.90 1.38 -8.11
N ILE A 43 9.80 2.09 -7.97
CA ILE A 43 9.80 3.48 -7.50
C ILE A 43 9.76 3.40 -5.98
N PRO A 44 10.83 3.75 -5.24
CA PRO A 44 10.87 3.59 -3.79
C PRO A 44 10.00 4.63 -3.10
N ASP A 45 9.40 4.26 -1.97
CA ASP A 45 8.61 5.15 -1.11
C ASP A 45 9.46 6.24 -0.45
N ASN A 46 10.77 6.04 -0.36
CA ASN A 46 11.73 6.93 0.32
C ASN A 46 11.24 7.37 1.71
N PHE A 47 10.45 6.53 2.38
CA PHE A 47 9.77 6.84 3.65
C PHE A 47 8.84 8.05 3.59
N VAL A 48 8.37 8.43 2.44
CA VAL A 48 7.32 9.43 2.28
C VAL A 48 5.99 8.83 2.73
N ARG A 49 5.37 9.47 3.72
CA ARG A 49 4.12 8.96 4.30
C ARG A 49 3.04 8.80 3.25
N LEU A 50 2.37 7.64 3.23
CA LEU A 50 1.28 7.27 2.31
C LEU A 50 1.69 7.19 0.83
N VAL A 51 2.96 6.94 0.57
CA VAL A 51 3.46 6.58 -0.75
C VAL A 51 4.14 5.22 -0.62
N PRO A 52 3.66 4.17 -1.30
CA PRO A 52 4.28 2.85 -1.27
C PRO A 52 5.47 2.75 -2.21
N ASN A 53 6.23 1.66 -2.07
CA ASN A 53 7.07 1.16 -3.16
C ASN A 53 6.15 0.72 -4.30
N VAL A 54 6.32 1.28 -5.48
CA VAL A 54 5.55 0.92 -6.68
C VAL A 54 6.40 0.01 -7.55
N GLY A 55 5.88 -1.17 -7.90
CA GLY A 55 6.56 -2.12 -8.77
C GLY A 55 6.20 -1.90 -10.24
N ILE A 56 7.18 -2.08 -11.13
CA ILE A 56 6.98 -2.13 -12.59
C ILE A 56 7.71 -3.37 -13.10
N ILE A 57 6.97 -4.31 -13.72
CA ILE A 57 7.51 -5.53 -14.30
C ILE A 57 7.31 -5.47 -15.81
N VAL A 58 8.40 -5.59 -16.56
CA VAL A 58 8.40 -5.42 -18.03
C VAL A 58 8.67 -6.76 -18.70
N GLY A 59 7.64 -7.38 -19.27
CA GLY A 59 7.79 -8.53 -20.15
C GLY A 59 7.97 -8.12 -21.62
N SER A 60 8.07 -9.09 -22.52
CA SER A 60 8.21 -8.79 -23.96
C SER A 60 6.90 -8.43 -24.66
N GLU A 61 5.73 -8.63 -24.01
CA GLU A 61 4.40 -8.44 -24.59
C GLU A 61 3.51 -7.51 -23.76
N ALA A 62 3.78 -7.43 -22.45
CA ALA A 62 2.98 -6.62 -21.53
C ALA A 62 3.82 -6.11 -20.37
N THR A 63 3.33 -5.06 -19.72
CA THR A 63 3.90 -4.48 -18.51
C THR A 63 2.88 -4.62 -17.37
N LEU A 64 3.34 -4.88 -16.15
CA LEU A 64 2.53 -4.89 -14.95
C LEU A 64 3.00 -3.79 -13.99
N VAL A 65 2.05 -3.01 -13.48
CA VAL A 65 2.23 -2.08 -12.37
C VAL A 65 1.67 -2.69 -11.09
N ILE A 66 2.42 -2.59 -10.00
CA ILE A 66 2.02 -3.03 -8.65
C ILE A 66 1.96 -1.81 -7.74
N ASP A 67 0.77 -1.49 -7.24
CA ASP A 67 0.42 -0.28 -6.49
C ASP A 67 0.60 1.01 -7.32
N THR A 68 -0.07 2.09 -6.93
CA THR A 68 -0.20 3.25 -7.83
C THR A 68 -0.01 4.61 -7.14
N GLY A 69 0.10 4.61 -5.81
CA GLY A 69 0.18 5.84 -5.02
C GLY A 69 -1.18 6.50 -4.75
N LEU A 70 -1.13 7.61 -4.03
CA LEU A 70 -2.30 8.34 -3.53
C LEU A 70 -2.82 9.34 -4.56
N GLY A 71 -3.87 8.98 -5.27
CA GLY A 71 -4.61 9.85 -6.17
C GLY A 71 -3.99 10.04 -7.56
N LEU A 72 -4.73 10.73 -8.42
CA LEU A 72 -4.49 10.88 -9.85
C LEU A 72 -3.08 11.39 -10.20
N ALA A 73 -2.55 12.33 -9.43
CA ALA A 73 -1.24 12.93 -9.73
C ALA A 73 -0.10 11.92 -9.55
N ASN A 74 -0.19 11.05 -8.52
CA ASN A 74 0.78 9.98 -8.31
C ASN A 74 0.66 8.90 -9.39
N GLY A 75 -0.57 8.53 -9.77
CA GLY A 75 -0.78 7.59 -10.88
C GLY A 75 -0.16 8.06 -12.19
N LYS A 76 -0.28 9.34 -12.54
CA LYS A 76 0.40 9.92 -13.73
C LYS A 76 1.92 9.84 -13.62
N THR A 77 2.46 10.03 -12.42
CA THR A 77 3.90 9.88 -12.20
C THR A 77 4.35 8.43 -12.37
N VAL A 78 3.51 7.46 -11.97
CA VAL A 78 3.75 6.04 -12.24
C VAL A 78 3.70 5.75 -13.73
N GLN A 79 2.73 6.32 -14.47
CA GLN A 79 2.68 6.19 -15.93
C GLN A 79 3.94 6.73 -16.61
N ASP A 80 4.41 7.92 -16.22
CA ASP A 80 5.67 8.49 -16.73
C ASP A 80 6.87 7.55 -16.47
N ALA A 81 6.88 6.84 -15.34
CA ALA A 81 7.90 5.85 -15.03
C ALA A 81 7.77 4.59 -15.90
N VAL A 82 6.55 4.09 -16.14
CA VAL A 82 6.28 2.99 -17.09
C VAL A 82 6.80 3.34 -18.47
N ASP A 83 6.44 4.51 -19.00
CA ASP A 83 6.84 5.00 -20.32
C ASP A 83 8.37 5.15 -20.47
N SER A 84 9.08 5.30 -19.35
CA SER A 84 10.55 5.39 -19.34
C SER A 84 11.28 4.06 -19.48
N VAL A 85 10.60 2.92 -19.22
CA VAL A 85 11.20 1.58 -19.20
C VAL A 85 10.50 0.57 -20.10
N SER A 86 9.36 0.91 -20.66
CA SER A 86 8.56 0.00 -21.50
C SER A 86 7.86 0.72 -22.64
N ASP A 87 7.86 0.09 -23.82
CA ASP A 87 7.09 0.48 -25.00
C ASP A 87 5.87 -0.46 -25.23
N ASN A 88 5.53 -1.31 -24.25
CA ASN A 88 4.41 -2.25 -24.37
C ASN A 88 3.07 -1.51 -24.42
N GLU A 89 2.20 -1.88 -25.38
CA GLU A 89 0.84 -1.35 -25.49
C GLU A 89 -0.10 -1.94 -24.41
N THR A 90 0.17 -3.17 -23.93
CA THR A 90 -0.62 -3.84 -22.90
C THR A 90 -0.09 -3.49 -21.51
N LEU A 91 -0.93 -2.86 -20.68
CA LEU A 91 -0.63 -2.50 -19.31
C LEU A 91 -1.62 -3.18 -18.36
N TYR A 92 -1.10 -4.01 -17.46
CA TYR A 92 -1.84 -4.54 -16.32
C TYR A 92 -1.55 -3.72 -15.07
N VAL A 93 -2.53 -3.62 -14.20
CA VAL A 93 -2.41 -2.94 -12.90
C VAL A 93 -2.95 -3.85 -11.83
N VAL A 94 -2.20 -4.06 -10.76
CA VAL A 94 -2.66 -4.75 -9.55
C VAL A 94 -2.35 -3.92 -8.32
N ILE A 95 -3.08 -4.16 -7.25
CA ILE A 95 -2.82 -3.55 -5.95
C ILE A 95 -2.54 -4.64 -4.92
N THR A 96 -1.64 -4.36 -3.97
CA THR A 96 -1.36 -5.27 -2.86
C THR A 96 -2.52 -5.34 -1.89
N HIS A 97 -3.20 -4.21 -1.66
CA HIS A 97 -4.43 -4.11 -0.86
C HIS A 97 -5.17 -2.78 -1.14
N HIS A 98 -6.39 -2.64 -0.61
CA HIS A 98 -7.31 -1.57 -0.97
C HIS A 98 -6.99 -0.17 -0.39
N HIS A 99 -5.99 -0.02 0.47
CA HIS A 99 -5.73 1.31 1.06
C HIS A 99 -5.50 2.39 0.00
N PRO A 100 -5.94 3.64 0.26
CA PRO A 100 -5.92 4.71 -0.74
C PRO A 100 -4.56 4.99 -1.37
N GLU A 101 -3.48 4.87 -0.59
CA GLU A 101 -2.11 5.07 -1.04
C GLU A 101 -1.61 4.02 -2.03
N HIS A 102 -2.30 2.87 -2.14
CA HIS A 102 -1.99 1.79 -3.07
C HIS A 102 -2.89 1.82 -4.31
N SER A 103 -4.11 2.31 -4.17
CA SER A 103 -5.18 2.08 -5.15
C SER A 103 -5.68 3.33 -5.87
N LEU A 104 -5.59 4.53 -5.28
CA LEU A 104 -6.24 5.72 -5.86
C LEU A 104 -5.47 6.35 -7.03
N GLY A 105 -4.29 5.86 -7.35
CA GLY A 105 -3.55 6.29 -8.53
C GLY A 105 -3.94 5.57 -9.83
N VAL A 106 -4.76 4.51 -9.78
CA VAL A 106 -5.13 3.71 -10.97
C VAL A 106 -5.67 4.58 -12.10
N ASP A 107 -6.57 5.51 -11.81
CA ASP A 107 -7.13 6.44 -12.80
C ASP A 107 -6.09 7.40 -13.43
N GLY A 108 -4.88 7.41 -12.91
CA GLY A 108 -3.77 8.21 -13.45
C GLY A 108 -2.95 7.49 -14.51
N LEU A 109 -3.16 6.20 -14.68
CA LEU A 109 -2.52 5.38 -15.70
C LEU A 109 -3.27 5.47 -17.04
N SER A 110 -2.78 4.75 -18.05
CA SER A 110 -3.43 4.68 -19.38
C SER A 110 -4.89 4.24 -19.25
N ASN A 111 -5.78 4.85 -20.04
CA ASN A 111 -7.21 4.48 -20.06
C ASN A 111 -7.46 3.04 -20.53
N ASP A 112 -6.50 2.42 -21.21
CA ASP A 112 -6.58 1.05 -21.69
C ASP A 112 -5.89 0.07 -20.73
N ALA A 113 -5.40 0.54 -19.57
CA ALA A 113 -4.82 -0.33 -18.53
C ALA A 113 -5.89 -1.23 -17.93
N VAL A 114 -5.57 -2.53 -17.80
CA VAL A 114 -6.47 -3.53 -17.23
C VAL A 114 -6.21 -3.64 -15.73
N PHE A 115 -7.16 -3.17 -14.92
CA PHE A 115 -7.06 -3.25 -13.46
C PHE A 115 -7.59 -4.58 -12.94
N ILE A 116 -6.75 -5.32 -12.22
CA ILE A 116 -7.03 -6.64 -11.66
C ILE A 116 -6.96 -6.57 -10.14
N ALA A 117 -7.97 -7.13 -9.46
CA ALA A 117 -8.02 -7.18 -8.00
C ALA A 117 -8.52 -8.55 -7.51
N SER A 118 -8.23 -8.90 -6.24
CA SER A 118 -8.93 -10.03 -5.63
C SER A 118 -10.39 -9.67 -5.36
N GLU A 119 -11.28 -10.67 -5.32
CA GLU A 119 -12.70 -10.44 -4.96
C GLU A 119 -12.83 -9.77 -3.59
N ALA A 120 -11.93 -10.09 -2.63
CA ALA A 120 -11.91 -9.49 -1.31
C ALA A 120 -11.53 -8.00 -1.38
N GLN A 121 -10.52 -7.61 -2.18
CA GLN A 121 -10.19 -6.20 -2.43
C GLN A 121 -11.36 -5.46 -3.07
N ALA A 122 -11.98 -6.05 -4.09
CA ALA A 122 -13.14 -5.46 -4.75
C ALA A 122 -14.29 -5.18 -3.77
N GLN A 123 -14.55 -6.09 -2.83
CA GLN A 123 -15.56 -5.90 -1.78
C GLN A 123 -15.17 -4.78 -0.79
N GLU A 124 -13.91 -4.67 -0.40
CA GLU A 124 -13.44 -3.59 0.48
C GLU A 124 -13.52 -2.22 -0.21
N MET A 125 -13.24 -2.14 -1.50
CA MET A 125 -13.33 -0.92 -2.29
C MET A 125 -14.76 -0.41 -2.51
N LEU A 126 -15.79 -1.22 -2.30
CA LEU A 126 -17.18 -0.75 -2.32
C LEU A 126 -17.48 0.27 -1.21
N ASN A 127 -16.64 0.31 -0.17
CA ASN A 127 -16.81 1.19 0.97
C ASN A 127 -15.76 2.32 0.97
N GLY A 128 -16.16 3.54 0.65
CA GLY A 128 -15.28 4.72 0.61
C GLY A 128 -14.83 5.27 1.98
N GLU A 129 -15.05 4.58 3.10
CA GLU A 129 -14.71 5.08 4.44
C GLU A 129 -13.19 5.28 4.63
N GLN A 130 -12.36 4.42 4.04
CA GLN A 130 -10.91 4.56 4.09
C GLN A 130 -10.44 5.85 3.38
N ILE A 131 -11.02 6.17 2.23
CA ILE A 131 -10.72 7.43 1.50
C ILE A 131 -11.02 8.62 2.40
N LYS A 132 -12.21 8.66 3.01
CA LYS A 132 -12.61 9.73 3.93
C LYS A 132 -11.67 9.83 5.13
N ARG A 133 -11.29 8.70 5.71
CA ARG A 133 -10.37 8.64 6.85
C ARG A 133 -8.99 9.19 6.50
N VAL A 134 -8.46 8.85 5.34
CA VAL A 134 -7.16 9.35 4.86
C VAL A 134 -7.24 10.83 4.51
N ALA A 135 -8.28 11.28 3.80
CA ALA A 135 -8.50 12.69 3.47
C ALA A 135 -8.58 13.59 4.71
N ASN A 136 -9.10 13.07 5.82
CA ASN A 136 -9.22 13.82 7.07
C ASN A 136 -7.90 13.93 7.87
N ARG A 137 -6.82 13.25 7.46
CA ARG A 137 -5.53 13.30 8.18
C ARG A 137 -4.80 14.64 8.01
N SER A 138 -4.86 15.25 6.83
CA SER A 138 -4.28 16.56 6.56
C SER A 138 -4.83 17.19 5.27
N SER A 139 -4.58 18.49 5.07
CA SER A 139 -4.87 19.16 3.81
C SER A 139 -4.12 18.53 2.63
N THR A 140 -2.85 18.19 2.83
CA THR A 140 -2.02 17.54 1.78
C THR A 140 -2.66 16.22 1.29
N HIS A 141 -3.15 15.36 2.21
CA HIS A 141 -3.82 14.11 1.82
C HIS A 141 -5.11 14.39 1.05
N ARG A 142 -5.91 15.35 1.53
CA ARG A 142 -7.16 15.76 0.86
C ARG A 142 -6.89 16.29 -0.53
N ASP A 143 -5.87 17.13 -0.69
CA ASP A 143 -5.52 17.74 -1.97
C ASP A 143 -4.99 16.69 -2.96
N LEU A 144 -4.21 15.70 -2.50
CA LEU A 144 -3.73 14.59 -3.34
C LEU A 144 -4.84 13.64 -3.76
N ILE A 145 -5.76 13.31 -2.86
CA ILE A 145 -6.93 12.49 -3.16
C ILE A 145 -7.85 13.23 -4.14
N GLY A 146 -8.09 14.53 -3.92
CA GLY A 146 -9.02 15.30 -4.74
C GLY A 146 -10.39 14.63 -4.82
N ASP A 147 -10.86 14.41 -6.03
CA ASP A 147 -12.13 13.73 -6.33
C ASP A 147 -11.95 12.23 -6.63
N SER A 148 -10.74 11.66 -6.41
CA SER A 148 -10.48 10.25 -6.69
C SER A 148 -11.39 9.33 -5.88
N GLN A 149 -11.87 8.29 -6.54
CA GLN A 149 -12.67 7.22 -5.96
C GLN A 149 -11.92 5.89 -6.13
N TYR A 150 -12.36 4.85 -5.42
CA TYR A 150 -11.85 3.52 -5.71
C TYR A 150 -12.17 3.12 -7.14
N PRO A 151 -11.16 2.64 -7.90
CA PRO A 151 -11.38 2.11 -9.23
C PRO A 151 -12.23 0.83 -9.17
N VAL A 152 -12.97 0.55 -10.25
CA VAL A 152 -13.69 -0.71 -10.41
C VAL A 152 -12.76 -1.67 -11.15
N PRO A 153 -12.46 -2.87 -10.60
CA PRO A 153 -11.63 -3.83 -11.31
C PRO A 153 -12.28 -4.31 -12.62
N ASP A 154 -11.48 -4.41 -13.69
CA ASP A 154 -11.88 -5.02 -14.95
C ASP A 154 -11.96 -6.55 -14.83
N GLU A 155 -11.04 -7.13 -14.04
CA GLU A 155 -10.98 -8.56 -13.75
C GLU A 155 -10.82 -8.81 -12.26
N THR A 156 -11.38 -9.92 -11.77
CA THR A 156 -11.22 -10.34 -10.38
C THR A 156 -10.82 -11.82 -10.28
N PHE A 157 -10.13 -12.15 -9.17
CA PHE A 157 -9.76 -13.53 -8.84
C PHE A 157 -10.04 -13.84 -7.36
N GLN A 158 -10.21 -15.14 -7.01
CA GLN A 158 -10.51 -15.56 -5.64
C GLN A 158 -9.25 -15.88 -4.83
N LYS A 159 -8.45 -16.83 -5.30
CA LYS A 159 -7.28 -17.34 -4.55
C LYS A 159 -5.96 -16.95 -5.20
N SER A 160 -5.85 -17.20 -6.49
CA SER A 160 -4.67 -16.83 -7.27
C SER A 160 -5.03 -16.63 -8.74
N MET A 161 -4.20 -15.85 -9.42
CA MET A 161 -4.23 -15.64 -10.86
C MET A 161 -2.80 -15.59 -11.37
N GLU A 162 -2.57 -16.14 -12.54
CA GLU A 162 -1.28 -16.07 -13.23
C GLU A 162 -1.41 -15.13 -14.43
N LEU A 163 -0.47 -14.19 -14.57
CA LEU A 163 -0.34 -13.29 -15.72
C LEU A 163 0.93 -13.64 -16.47
N ASN A 164 0.83 -13.81 -17.79
CA ASN A 164 2.00 -13.94 -18.66
C ASN A 164 2.26 -12.61 -19.36
N LEU A 165 3.44 -12.02 -19.08
CA LEU A 165 3.85 -10.74 -19.65
C LEU A 165 4.71 -10.89 -20.93
N GLY A 166 4.80 -12.11 -21.46
CA GLY A 166 5.74 -12.44 -22.53
C GLY A 166 7.12 -12.80 -21.96
N GLY A 167 7.28 -14.11 -21.63
CA GLY A 167 8.52 -14.65 -21.07
C GLY A 167 8.71 -14.47 -19.56
N ILE A 168 7.84 -13.71 -18.90
CA ILE A 168 7.78 -13.57 -17.44
C ILE A 168 6.38 -13.95 -16.97
N SER A 169 6.31 -14.90 -16.04
CA SER A 169 5.08 -15.29 -15.38
C SER A 169 4.97 -14.63 -14.01
N VAL A 170 3.84 -13.99 -13.75
CA VAL A 170 3.57 -13.31 -12.47
C VAL A 170 2.41 -13.99 -11.80
N GLU A 171 2.63 -14.47 -10.59
CA GLU A 171 1.58 -15.09 -9.76
C GLU A 171 1.04 -14.08 -8.74
N LEU A 172 -0.26 -13.78 -8.84
CA LEU A 172 -1.02 -12.99 -7.88
C LEU A 172 -1.66 -13.94 -6.88
N ILE A 173 -1.40 -13.77 -5.57
CA ILE A 173 -1.86 -14.71 -4.54
C ILE A 173 -2.58 -13.96 -3.44
N SER A 174 -3.87 -14.27 -3.22
CA SER A 174 -4.64 -13.73 -2.09
C SER A 174 -4.23 -14.45 -0.81
N VAL A 175 -3.76 -13.72 0.19
CA VAL A 175 -3.28 -14.24 1.48
C VAL A 175 -4.05 -13.72 2.68
N GLY A 176 -4.90 -12.69 2.50
CA GLY A 176 -5.71 -12.12 3.59
C GLY A 176 -6.68 -13.10 4.24
N PRO A 177 -7.26 -12.74 5.40
CA PRO A 177 -7.17 -11.45 6.06
C PRO A 177 -5.99 -11.32 7.02
N LEU A 178 -5.12 -10.34 6.81
CA LEU A 178 -3.96 -10.05 7.64
C LEU A 178 -3.91 -8.54 7.99
N HIS A 179 -3.31 -7.72 7.11
CA HIS A 179 -3.29 -6.27 7.20
C HIS A 179 -4.65 -5.66 6.79
N THR A 180 -5.26 -6.25 5.76
CA THR A 180 -6.64 -6.02 5.29
C THR A 180 -7.31 -7.37 5.05
N LYS A 181 -8.57 -7.37 4.58
CA LYS A 181 -9.23 -8.64 4.17
C LYS A 181 -8.69 -9.15 2.84
N GLY A 182 -8.32 -8.25 1.96
CA GLY A 182 -7.95 -8.53 0.56
C GLY A 182 -6.46 -8.43 0.29
N ASP A 183 -5.59 -8.78 1.24
CA ASP A 183 -4.15 -8.74 1.01
C ASP A 183 -3.73 -9.70 -0.11
N VAL A 184 -2.96 -9.18 -1.06
CA VAL A 184 -2.40 -9.91 -2.21
C VAL A 184 -0.90 -9.74 -2.22
N ILE A 185 -0.18 -10.84 -2.42
CA ILE A 185 1.24 -10.84 -2.74
C ILE A 185 1.44 -11.13 -4.23
N ILE A 186 2.53 -10.64 -4.79
CA ILE A 186 2.84 -10.82 -6.20
C ILE A 186 4.23 -11.45 -6.31
N HIS A 187 4.28 -12.67 -6.88
CA HIS A 187 5.50 -13.46 -7.00
C HIS A 187 5.96 -13.55 -8.45
N ILE A 188 7.17 -13.10 -8.72
CA ILE A 188 7.82 -13.17 -10.02
C ILE A 188 8.95 -14.20 -9.90
N LYS A 189 8.63 -15.45 -10.21
CA LYS A 189 9.49 -16.60 -9.94
C LYS A 189 10.79 -16.55 -10.76
N GLU A 190 10.71 -16.22 -12.03
CA GLU A 190 11.86 -16.16 -12.93
C GLU A 190 12.87 -15.10 -12.49
N GLU A 191 12.39 -14.04 -11.86
CA GLU A 191 13.19 -12.91 -11.35
C GLU A 191 13.58 -13.09 -9.87
N SER A 192 13.02 -14.12 -9.20
CA SER A 192 13.19 -14.35 -7.74
C SER A 192 12.81 -13.12 -6.89
N VAL A 193 11.74 -12.41 -7.28
CA VAL A 193 11.22 -11.22 -6.62
C VAL A 193 9.83 -11.48 -6.05
N LEU A 194 9.60 -11.04 -4.82
CA LEU A 194 8.31 -11.07 -4.14
C LEU A 194 7.90 -9.66 -3.72
N PHE A 195 6.78 -9.17 -4.22
CA PHE A 195 6.11 -8.00 -3.66
C PHE A 195 5.15 -8.48 -2.57
N SER A 196 5.39 -8.06 -1.35
CA SER A 196 4.70 -8.57 -0.15
C SER A 196 3.64 -7.62 0.41
N GLY A 197 3.43 -6.47 -0.21
CA GLY A 197 2.49 -5.49 0.33
C GLY A 197 2.87 -5.06 1.76
N ASP A 198 1.86 -4.87 2.60
CA ASP A 198 2.05 -4.54 4.02
C ASP A 198 2.21 -5.79 4.91
N ILE A 199 2.39 -6.98 4.31
CA ILE A 199 2.60 -8.24 5.03
C ILE A 199 4.04 -8.37 5.54
N VAL A 200 5.02 -7.92 4.74
CA VAL A 200 6.43 -7.85 5.11
C VAL A 200 6.97 -6.53 4.60
N MET A 201 7.36 -5.64 5.49
CA MET A 201 7.86 -4.30 5.16
C MET A 201 9.24 -4.07 5.77
N GLY A 202 10.00 -3.14 5.23
CA GLY A 202 11.23 -2.67 5.85
C GLY A 202 10.94 -1.64 6.95
N GLU A 203 11.52 -1.82 8.14
CA GLU A 203 11.61 -0.79 9.20
C GLU A 203 10.28 -0.22 9.69
N ILE A 204 9.19 -1.00 9.61
CA ILE A 204 7.85 -0.63 10.08
C ILE A 204 7.25 -1.81 10.84
N ILE A 205 6.67 -1.54 12.02
CA ILE A 205 5.96 -2.53 12.82
C ILE A 205 4.62 -2.90 12.14
N PRO A 206 4.17 -4.17 12.19
CA PRO A 206 2.93 -4.63 11.57
C PRO A 206 1.71 -3.80 11.95
N SER A 207 0.78 -3.64 11.01
CA SER A 207 -0.55 -3.11 11.24
C SER A 207 -1.59 -4.16 10.87
N VAL A 208 -2.10 -4.88 11.85
CA VAL A 208 -3.10 -5.94 11.63
C VAL A 208 -4.52 -5.35 11.53
N ASP A 209 -5.40 -5.97 10.73
CA ASP A 209 -6.83 -5.69 10.77
C ASP A 209 -7.40 -6.15 12.13
N ALA A 210 -7.87 -5.19 12.93
CA ALA A 210 -8.35 -5.45 14.29
C ALA A 210 -9.59 -6.37 14.32
N GLU A 211 -10.42 -6.35 13.28
CA GLU A 211 -11.67 -7.11 13.23
C GLU A 211 -11.50 -8.50 12.64
N ASN A 212 -10.71 -8.63 11.58
CA ASN A 212 -10.65 -9.85 10.76
C ASN A 212 -9.25 -10.48 10.73
N GLY A 213 -8.20 -9.71 11.04
CA GLY A 213 -6.82 -10.20 10.98
C GLY A 213 -6.54 -11.29 12.01
N SER A 214 -5.54 -12.12 11.72
CA SER A 214 -5.10 -13.24 12.56
C SER A 214 -3.59 -13.36 12.54
N PHE A 215 -2.96 -13.31 13.70
CA PHE A 215 -1.52 -13.56 13.81
C PHE A 215 -1.14 -15.02 13.53
N GLU A 216 -2.03 -15.97 13.81
CA GLU A 216 -1.83 -17.36 13.42
C GLU A 216 -1.77 -17.50 11.89
N GLN A 217 -2.73 -16.86 11.19
CA GLN A 217 -2.72 -16.85 9.72
C GLN A 217 -1.50 -16.10 9.19
N TRP A 218 -1.11 -14.97 9.83
CA TRP A 218 0.08 -14.22 9.43
C TRP A 218 1.35 -15.07 9.55
N SER A 219 1.53 -15.79 10.66
CA SER A 219 2.66 -16.71 10.83
C SER A 219 2.70 -17.82 9.78
N LYS A 220 1.52 -18.40 9.42
CA LYS A 220 1.41 -19.39 8.33
C LYS A 220 1.77 -18.77 6.99
N THR A 221 1.32 -17.54 6.73
CA THR A 221 1.67 -16.81 5.51
C THR A 221 3.16 -16.55 5.43
N LEU A 222 3.80 -16.07 6.49
CA LEU A 222 5.26 -15.86 6.51
C LEU A 222 6.03 -17.16 6.22
N ALA A 223 5.60 -18.29 6.81
CA ALA A 223 6.19 -19.60 6.52
C ALA A 223 5.98 -20.04 5.06
N TYR A 224 4.88 -19.63 4.43
CA TYR A 224 4.65 -19.85 3.00
C TYR A 224 5.55 -18.95 2.15
N LEU A 225 5.68 -17.65 2.48
CA LEU A 225 6.54 -16.71 1.76
C LEU A 225 8.01 -17.17 1.75
N ASP A 226 8.49 -17.72 2.87
CA ASP A 226 9.84 -18.26 3.00
C ASP A 226 10.10 -19.42 2.01
N GLN A 227 9.07 -20.25 1.73
CA GLN A 227 9.15 -21.35 0.77
C GLN A 227 9.20 -20.90 -0.70
N LEU A 228 8.81 -19.66 -1.00
CA LEU A 228 8.88 -19.11 -2.37
C LEU A 228 10.33 -18.86 -2.80
N ASN A 229 11.29 -18.84 -1.87
CA ASN A 229 12.71 -18.66 -2.12
C ASN A 229 13.04 -17.41 -2.95
N ALA A 230 12.33 -16.31 -2.70
CA ALA A 230 12.63 -15.04 -3.35
C ALA A 230 13.94 -14.44 -2.84
N ASN A 231 14.77 -13.93 -3.73
CA ASN A 231 16.01 -13.23 -3.39
C ASN A 231 15.77 -11.77 -3.00
N PHE A 232 14.70 -11.19 -3.50
CA PHE A 232 14.30 -9.80 -3.23
C PHE A 232 12.89 -9.77 -2.67
N ILE A 233 12.73 -9.12 -1.51
CA ILE A 233 11.44 -8.86 -0.88
C ILE A 233 11.16 -7.37 -0.96
N VAL A 234 10.13 -7.01 -1.73
CA VAL A 234 9.66 -5.64 -1.89
C VAL A 234 8.38 -5.48 -1.06
N GLY A 235 8.52 -4.97 0.16
CA GLY A 235 7.37 -4.53 0.94
C GLY A 235 6.82 -3.23 0.39
N SER A 236 5.56 -2.91 0.66
CA SER A 236 5.01 -1.63 0.20
C SER A 236 5.71 -0.43 0.83
N HIS A 237 6.29 -0.58 2.01
CA HIS A 237 6.98 0.50 2.70
C HIS A 237 8.37 0.07 3.18
N GLY A 238 9.28 1.04 3.21
CA GLY A 238 10.65 0.84 3.64
C GLY A 238 11.57 0.32 2.54
N SER A 239 12.76 -0.09 2.94
CA SER A 239 13.80 -0.55 2.01
C SER A 239 13.44 -1.91 1.42
N VAL A 240 13.84 -2.14 0.17
CA VAL A 240 13.85 -3.49 -0.43
C VAL A 240 14.86 -4.35 0.35
N GLY A 241 14.43 -5.54 0.76
CA GLY A 241 15.23 -6.50 1.54
C GLY A 241 15.50 -7.79 0.79
N GLY A 242 16.26 -8.67 1.45
CA GLY A 242 16.47 -10.05 1.05
C GLY A 242 15.55 -11.01 1.84
N PRO A 243 15.75 -12.34 1.69
CA PRO A 243 14.96 -13.36 2.38
C PRO A 243 15.02 -13.25 3.92
N GLU A 244 16.09 -12.67 4.47
CA GLU A 244 16.24 -12.44 5.91
C GLU A 244 15.12 -11.57 6.50
N LEU A 245 14.49 -10.72 5.68
CA LEU A 245 13.39 -9.86 6.11
C LEU A 245 12.17 -10.68 6.57
N ILE A 246 11.91 -11.83 5.92
CA ILE A 246 10.83 -12.74 6.33
C ILE A 246 11.10 -13.30 7.73
N GLY A 247 12.36 -13.75 8.00
CA GLY A 247 12.76 -14.24 9.32
C GLY A 247 12.63 -13.17 10.40
N ILE A 248 13.02 -11.92 10.11
CA ILE A 248 12.85 -10.80 11.03
C ILE A 248 11.34 -10.60 11.36
N TRP A 249 10.46 -10.70 10.37
CA TRP A 249 9.02 -10.56 10.57
C TRP A 249 8.42 -11.74 11.34
N GLN A 250 8.91 -12.96 11.15
CA GLN A 250 8.50 -14.13 11.96
C GLN A 250 8.84 -13.92 13.44
N ASP A 251 10.04 -13.46 13.74
CA ASP A 251 10.48 -13.13 15.10
C ASP A 251 9.66 -11.98 15.69
N LEU A 252 9.45 -10.92 14.92
CA LEU A 252 8.70 -9.73 15.34
C LEU A 252 7.23 -10.06 15.69
N ILE A 253 6.54 -10.81 14.82
CA ILE A 253 5.15 -11.24 15.08
C ILE A 253 5.08 -12.13 16.32
N SER A 254 6.00 -13.10 16.44
CA SER A 254 6.05 -14.00 17.59
C SER A 254 6.27 -13.25 18.90
N GLU A 255 7.24 -12.32 18.93
CA GLU A 255 7.53 -11.52 20.11
C GLU A 255 6.35 -10.62 20.51
N MET A 256 5.75 -9.93 19.54
CA MET A 256 4.61 -9.06 19.76
C MET A 256 3.40 -9.84 20.34
N VAL A 257 3.10 -11.01 19.79
CA VAL A 257 2.01 -11.87 20.26
C VAL A 257 2.28 -12.36 21.68
N LEU A 258 3.46 -12.93 21.95
CA LEU A 258 3.84 -13.44 23.26
C LEU A 258 3.80 -12.34 24.33
N SER A 259 4.32 -11.15 24.02
CA SER A 259 4.29 -10.02 24.96
C SER A 259 2.87 -9.56 25.26
N PHE A 260 1.96 -9.51 24.28
CA PHE A 260 0.56 -9.19 24.54
C PHE A 260 -0.17 -10.31 25.30
N GLU A 261 0.08 -11.59 24.99
CA GLU A 261 -0.49 -12.72 25.73
C GLU A 261 -0.08 -12.67 27.21
N GLU A 262 1.16 -12.33 27.53
CA GLU A 262 1.63 -12.13 28.90
C GLU A 262 0.88 -11.01 29.61
N THR A 263 0.77 -9.82 29.00
CA THR A 263 0.05 -8.69 29.63
C THR A 263 -1.42 -8.97 29.84
N VAL A 264 -2.08 -9.67 28.89
CA VAL A 264 -3.48 -10.09 29.02
C VAL A 264 -3.64 -11.09 30.17
N THR A 265 -2.76 -12.08 30.28
CA THR A 265 -2.75 -13.09 31.34
C THR A 265 -2.56 -12.45 32.72
N ASN A 266 -1.70 -11.43 32.81
CA ASN A 266 -1.45 -10.69 34.05
C ASN A 266 -2.62 -9.75 34.44
N GLY A 267 -3.60 -9.54 33.57
CA GLY A 267 -4.72 -8.63 33.79
C GLY A 267 -4.30 -7.15 33.71
N ASP A 268 -3.26 -6.85 32.96
CA ASP A 268 -2.82 -5.47 32.76
C ASP A 268 -3.88 -4.65 32.01
N SER A 269 -3.92 -3.33 32.28
CA SER A 269 -4.79 -2.43 31.53
C SER A 269 -4.31 -2.28 30.08
N GLU A 270 -5.22 -1.98 29.16
CA GLU A 270 -4.92 -1.74 27.75
C GLU A 270 -3.72 -0.79 27.56
N SER A 271 -3.75 0.37 28.24
CA SER A 271 -2.67 1.37 28.12
C SER A 271 -1.34 0.82 28.62
N ARG A 272 -1.33 0.01 29.69
CA ARG A 272 -0.11 -0.62 30.20
C ARG A 272 0.43 -1.68 29.25
N SER A 273 -0.45 -2.53 28.73
CA SER A 273 -0.09 -3.55 27.74
C SER A 273 0.56 -2.94 26.51
N ILE A 274 -0.09 -1.92 25.94
CA ILE A 274 0.45 -1.19 24.77
C ILE A 274 1.82 -0.59 25.06
N GLN A 275 1.97 0.11 26.21
CA GLN A 275 3.25 0.74 26.56
C GLN A 275 4.36 -0.30 26.73
N MET A 276 4.10 -1.40 27.43
CA MET A 276 5.10 -2.46 27.66
C MET A 276 5.59 -3.09 26.35
N VAL A 277 4.64 -3.41 25.43
CA VAL A 277 5.00 -4.00 24.15
C VAL A 277 5.71 -2.99 23.25
N MET A 278 5.30 -1.72 23.25
CA MET A 278 5.99 -0.65 22.53
C MET A 278 7.42 -0.47 23.02
N ASP A 279 7.66 -0.49 24.33
CA ASP A 279 9.01 -0.35 24.91
C ASP A 279 9.90 -1.55 24.49
N SER A 280 9.39 -2.78 24.62
CA SER A 280 10.12 -3.99 24.19
C SER A 280 10.48 -3.94 22.70
N LEU A 281 9.53 -3.61 21.83
CA LEU A 281 9.78 -3.51 20.40
C LEU A 281 10.74 -2.37 20.05
N SER A 282 10.66 -1.23 20.75
CA SER A 282 11.55 -0.09 20.52
C SER A 282 12.99 -0.39 20.93
N ASP A 283 13.19 -1.19 21.98
CA ASP A 283 14.53 -1.63 22.40
C ASP A 283 15.17 -2.54 21.35
N LYS A 284 14.40 -3.43 20.73
CA LYS A 284 14.88 -4.39 19.72
C LYS A 284 14.95 -3.79 18.31
N TYR A 285 14.00 -2.93 17.97
CA TYR A 285 13.86 -2.31 16.66
C TYR A 285 13.83 -0.77 16.76
N PRO A 286 14.92 -0.13 17.23
CA PRO A 286 14.93 1.29 17.63
C PRO A 286 14.67 2.27 16.47
N THR A 287 14.88 1.85 15.23
CA THR A 287 14.66 2.67 14.03
C THR A 287 13.31 2.41 13.37
N TRP A 288 12.59 1.37 13.82
CA TRP A 288 11.34 0.97 13.17
C TRP A 288 10.19 1.87 13.56
N ARG A 289 9.41 2.26 12.57
CA ARG A 289 8.21 3.09 12.79
C ARG A 289 7.12 2.29 13.47
N ASN A 290 6.59 2.84 14.57
CA ASN A 290 5.50 2.27 15.35
C ASN A 290 4.52 3.37 15.78
N ASP A 291 3.31 3.01 16.14
CA ASP A 291 2.30 3.90 16.72
C ASP A 291 1.29 3.14 17.61
N ASP A 292 0.64 3.88 18.51
CA ASP A 292 -0.39 3.34 19.43
C ASP A 292 -1.53 2.62 18.71
N ARG A 293 -1.91 3.05 17.51
CA ARG A 293 -2.99 2.43 16.76
C ARG A 293 -2.63 1.02 16.33
N ARG A 294 -1.38 0.80 15.87
CA ARG A 294 -0.87 -0.53 15.51
C ARG A 294 -0.91 -1.46 16.70
N MET A 295 -0.50 -0.97 17.85
CA MET A 295 -0.49 -1.74 19.10
C MET A 295 -1.89 -2.04 19.60
N ARG A 296 -2.83 -1.08 19.55
CA ARG A 296 -4.24 -1.33 19.89
C ARG A 296 -4.87 -2.41 19.01
N ASN A 297 -4.63 -2.34 17.71
CA ASN A 297 -5.13 -3.35 16.77
C ASN A 297 -4.55 -4.73 17.10
N ALA A 298 -3.25 -4.81 17.36
CA ALA A 298 -2.57 -6.06 17.71
C ALA A 298 -3.12 -6.67 19.02
N LEU A 299 -3.26 -5.85 20.05
CA LEU A 299 -3.85 -6.29 21.31
C LEU A 299 -5.28 -6.82 21.14
N ALA A 300 -6.12 -6.12 20.36
CA ALA A 300 -7.50 -6.56 20.09
C ALA A 300 -7.53 -7.93 19.39
N VAL A 301 -6.61 -8.18 18.46
CA VAL A 301 -6.49 -9.49 17.80
C VAL A 301 -6.08 -10.59 18.79
N VAL A 302 -5.09 -10.33 19.65
CA VAL A 302 -4.64 -11.29 20.68
C VAL A 302 -5.76 -11.61 21.66
N GLN A 303 -6.47 -10.59 22.17
CA GLN A 303 -7.60 -10.77 23.08
C GLN A 303 -8.72 -11.61 22.46
N ARG A 304 -9.07 -11.35 21.21
CA ARG A 304 -10.07 -12.13 20.47
C ARG A 304 -9.65 -13.59 20.31
N SER A 305 -8.40 -13.84 19.98
CA SER A 305 -7.86 -15.20 19.83
C SER A 305 -7.91 -15.98 21.14
N ASN A 306 -7.63 -15.34 22.29
CA ASN A 306 -7.71 -15.97 23.60
C ASN A 306 -9.14 -16.36 23.97
N ILE A 307 -10.12 -15.49 23.72
CA ILE A 307 -11.55 -15.78 23.96
C ILE A 307 -11.99 -17.02 23.16
N THR A 308 -11.60 -17.10 21.89
CA THR A 308 -11.94 -18.25 21.04
C THR A 308 -11.34 -19.55 21.56
N ARG A 309 -10.05 -19.54 21.95
CA ARG A 309 -9.39 -20.72 22.54
C ARG A 309 -10.04 -21.20 23.85
N GLU A 310 -10.47 -20.27 24.72
CA GLU A 310 -11.16 -20.59 25.95
C GLU A 310 -12.54 -21.25 25.70
N GLN A 311 -13.27 -20.77 24.71
CA GLN A 311 -14.56 -21.35 24.31
C GLN A 311 -14.41 -22.76 23.74
N GLU A 312 -13.39 -23.00 22.90
CA GLU A 312 -13.09 -24.32 22.34
C GLU A 312 -12.68 -25.32 23.42
N ASN A 313 -11.88 -24.91 24.41
CA ASN A 313 -11.44 -25.75 25.51
C ASN A 313 -12.56 -26.05 26.54
N SER A 314 -13.67 -25.33 26.47
CA SER A 314 -14.83 -25.48 27.41
C SER A 314 -15.94 -26.38 26.83
N GLN A 315 -15.81 -26.84 25.58
CA GLN A 315 -16.71 -27.77 24.87
C GLN A 315 -16.17 -29.20 24.92
#